data_cc87a6c4bb272dce9cef3dcbc619d592
#
_entry.id   cc87a6c4bb272dce9cef3dcbc619d592
#
_cell.length_a   1.000
_cell.length_b   1.000
_cell.length_c   1.000
_cell.angle_alpha   90.00
_cell.angle_beta   90.00
_cell.angle_gamma   90.00
#
_symmetry.space_group_name_H-M   'P 1'
#
loop_
_entity.id
_entity.type
_entity.pdbx_description
1 polymer ?
#
loop_
_entity_poly.entity_id
_entity_poly.type
_entity_poly.pdbx_seq_one_letter_code
_entity_poly.pdbx_strand_id
1 'polypeptide(L)'
;EDANAFLPWLRRGNTVAESVEVCRLLEDAGADAIHVSAGSTFPHPLNPAGELPLKEVRDNYDGMISSGRHAFRNYLLYRLPGINRLMQRRWERPPESVEGMNLPEARAVKAAVSIPVLCTGGFQTASVVRQAIADGSCDAVTIARPLVANPDLVRLWQAGHDRPPRPCTFSNKCLFNLLEAPLGCYDERRYDSREEMLREIYAVYDPPAFVESAR
;
A
#
# COMPACT_ATOMS: atom_id res chain seq x y z
N GLU A 1 14.80 7.38 -4.40
CA GLU A 1 14.41 6.01 -4.07
C GLU A 1 15.26 4.97 -4.78
N ASP A 2 15.38 3.81 -4.15
CA ASP A 2 16.16 2.70 -4.64
C ASP A 2 15.34 1.92 -5.67
N ALA A 3 15.53 2.20 -6.95
CA ALA A 3 14.80 1.53 -8.03
C ALA A 3 15.14 0.03 -8.14
N ASN A 4 16.14 -0.45 -7.37
CA ASN A 4 16.53 -1.85 -7.31
C ASN A 4 16.94 -2.23 -5.89
N ALA A 5 16.02 -2.85 -5.17
CA ALA A 5 16.24 -3.28 -3.79
C ALA A 5 17.37 -4.29 -3.59
N PHE A 6 17.75 -5.04 -4.63
CA PHE A 6 18.75 -6.10 -4.56
C PHE A 6 20.12 -5.68 -5.06
N LEU A 7 20.15 -4.76 -6.01
CA LEU A 7 21.36 -4.28 -6.67
C LEU A 7 21.30 -2.75 -6.82
N PRO A 8 21.39 -1.99 -5.72
CA PRO A 8 21.14 -0.55 -5.70
C PRO A 8 22.11 0.24 -6.60
N TRP A 9 23.29 -0.33 -6.90
CA TRP A 9 24.28 0.28 -7.81
C TRP A 9 23.94 0.13 -9.30
N LEU A 10 23.02 -0.77 -9.67
CA LEU A 10 22.66 -1.01 -11.08
C LEU A 10 21.59 -0.04 -11.60
N ARG A 11 20.69 0.42 -10.76
CA ARG A 11 19.63 1.37 -11.09
C ARG A 11 19.31 2.22 -9.87
N ARG A 12 19.67 3.46 -9.95
CA ARG A 12 19.33 4.46 -8.94
C ARG A 12 17.97 5.08 -9.29
N GLY A 13 17.08 5.17 -8.32
CA GLY A 13 15.87 5.96 -8.40
C GLY A 13 16.16 7.44 -8.11
N ASN A 14 15.13 8.28 -8.18
CA ASN A 14 15.22 9.68 -7.81
C ASN A 14 15.51 9.81 -6.31
N THR A 15 16.34 10.78 -5.99
CA THR A 15 16.52 11.23 -4.60
C THR A 15 15.34 12.09 -4.17
N VAL A 16 15.19 12.31 -2.86
CA VAL A 16 14.17 13.23 -2.33
C VAL A 16 14.36 14.64 -2.88
N ALA A 17 15.63 15.11 -3.03
CA ALA A 17 15.93 16.42 -3.59
C ALA A 17 15.48 16.55 -5.07
N GLU A 18 15.74 15.52 -5.88
CA GLU A 18 15.26 15.49 -7.27
C GLU A 18 13.73 15.42 -7.34
N SER A 19 13.10 14.66 -6.45
CA SER A 19 11.64 14.59 -6.38
C SER A 19 11.01 15.91 -5.95
N VAL A 20 11.62 16.64 -5.03
CA VAL A 20 11.19 17.99 -4.63
C VAL A 20 11.25 18.95 -5.81
N GLU A 21 12.32 18.92 -6.61
CA GLU A 21 12.42 19.76 -7.80
C GLU A 21 11.37 19.43 -8.84
N VAL A 22 11.09 18.14 -9.06
CA VAL A 22 9.98 17.71 -9.92
C VAL A 22 8.64 18.24 -9.39
N CYS A 23 8.41 18.24 -8.07
CA CYS A 23 7.18 18.76 -7.49
C CYS A 23 7.02 20.28 -7.73
N ARG A 24 8.11 21.06 -7.67
CA ARG A 24 8.08 22.49 -8.02
C ARG A 24 7.72 22.70 -9.49
N LEU A 25 8.34 21.94 -10.39
CA LEU A 25 8.02 22.02 -11.81
C LEU A 25 6.55 21.64 -12.11
N LEU A 26 5.98 20.69 -11.36
CA LEU A 26 4.58 20.32 -11.48
C LEU A 26 3.66 21.46 -10.99
N GLU A 27 4.00 22.11 -9.87
CA GLU A 27 3.27 23.30 -9.38
C GLU A 27 3.33 24.43 -10.40
N ASP A 28 4.51 24.75 -10.94
CA ASP A 28 4.70 25.76 -11.98
C ASP A 28 3.91 25.45 -13.26
N ALA A 29 3.73 24.16 -13.56
CA ALA A 29 2.91 23.68 -14.67
C ALA A 29 1.41 23.68 -14.40
N GLY A 30 0.97 24.07 -13.19
CA GLY A 30 -0.43 24.22 -12.81
C GLY A 30 -1.06 23.00 -12.16
N ALA A 31 -0.29 22.15 -11.51
CA ALA A 31 -0.85 21.08 -10.66
C ALA A 31 -1.55 21.67 -9.44
N ASP A 32 -2.72 21.12 -9.09
CA ASP A 32 -3.55 21.58 -7.95
C ASP A 32 -3.11 20.99 -6.61
N ALA A 33 -2.43 19.84 -6.62
CA ALA A 33 -1.93 19.14 -5.42
C ALA A 33 -0.83 18.17 -5.78
N ILE A 34 -0.01 17.80 -4.80
CA ILE A 34 1.02 16.75 -4.92
C ILE A 34 0.64 15.57 -4.03
N HIS A 35 0.68 14.36 -4.58
CA HIS A 35 0.49 13.13 -3.83
C HIS A 35 1.83 12.40 -3.65
N VAL A 36 2.31 12.37 -2.41
CA VAL A 36 3.57 11.71 -2.05
C VAL A 36 3.31 10.25 -1.68
N SER A 37 3.96 9.36 -2.39
CA SER A 37 3.96 7.91 -2.16
C SER A 37 5.35 7.35 -2.40
N ALA A 38 5.67 6.21 -1.80
CA ALA A 38 6.91 5.50 -2.12
C ALA A 38 6.85 5.00 -3.56
N GLY A 39 7.64 5.61 -4.44
CA GLY A 39 7.75 5.25 -5.85
C GLY A 39 8.86 4.23 -6.07
N SER A 40 8.54 3.07 -6.62
CA SER A 40 9.54 2.09 -7.05
C SER A 40 8.90 1.10 -8.01
N THR A 41 9.73 0.29 -8.66
CA THR A 41 9.20 -0.82 -9.47
C THR A 41 8.53 -1.85 -8.56
N PHE A 42 7.26 -2.15 -8.85
CA PHE A 42 6.53 -3.22 -8.16
C PHE A 42 6.98 -4.61 -8.65
N PRO A 43 7.16 -5.59 -7.75
CA PRO A 43 7.18 -5.46 -6.30
C PRO A 43 8.56 -4.98 -5.77
N HIS A 44 8.53 -4.19 -4.69
CA HIS A 44 9.71 -3.66 -4.01
C HIS A 44 9.47 -3.63 -2.50
N PRO A 45 10.49 -3.73 -1.62
CA PRO A 45 10.31 -3.70 -0.16
C PRO A 45 9.57 -2.47 0.38
N LEU A 46 9.59 -1.37 -0.34
CA LEU A 46 8.85 -0.16 -0.02
C LEU A 46 7.50 -0.06 -0.76
N ASN A 47 7.23 -0.96 -1.74
CA ASN A 47 6.04 -0.90 -2.59
C ASN A 47 5.52 -2.30 -2.98
N PRO A 48 4.60 -2.86 -2.24
CA PRO A 48 4.01 -2.38 -0.98
C PRO A 48 4.88 -2.72 0.23
N ALA A 49 5.08 -1.77 1.13
CA ALA A 49 5.75 -2.04 2.39
C ALA A 49 4.94 -3.01 3.28
N GLY A 50 5.63 -3.84 4.06
CA GLY A 50 5.02 -4.85 4.92
C GLY A 50 5.59 -6.24 4.69
N GLU A 51 4.77 -7.28 4.81
CA GLU A 51 5.18 -8.67 4.59
C GLU A 51 5.30 -9.02 3.10
N LEU A 52 6.10 -10.03 2.78
CA LEU A 52 6.13 -10.66 1.47
C LEU A 52 5.35 -11.99 1.51
N PRO A 53 4.09 -12.04 1.07
CA PRO A 53 3.26 -13.23 1.09
C PRO A 53 3.68 -14.18 -0.05
N LEU A 54 4.70 -15.00 0.18
CA LEU A 54 5.34 -15.82 -0.85
C LEU A 54 4.39 -16.77 -1.58
N LYS A 55 3.37 -17.27 -0.89
CA LYS A 55 2.38 -18.14 -1.53
C LYS A 55 1.61 -17.37 -2.59
N GLU A 56 1.01 -16.26 -2.19
CA GLU A 56 0.21 -15.39 -3.06
C GLU A 56 1.06 -14.79 -4.20
N VAL A 57 2.32 -14.43 -3.90
CA VAL A 57 3.27 -13.97 -4.92
C VAL A 57 3.54 -15.05 -5.97
N ARG A 58 3.73 -16.30 -5.56
CA ARG A 58 3.94 -17.43 -6.50
C ARG A 58 2.71 -17.68 -7.35
N ASP A 59 1.54 -17.76 -6.71
CA ASP A 59 0.28 -18.02 -7.41
C ASP A 59 0.02 -16.93 -8.46
N ASN A 60 0.28 -15.65 -8.11
CA ASN A 60 0.19 -14.52 -9.02
C ASN A 60 1.13 -14.66 -10.24
N TYR A 61 2.39 -15.06 -10.02
CA TYR A 61 3.31 -15.28 -11.15
C TYR A 61 3.02 -16.54 -11.94
N ASP A 62 2.31 -17.53 -11.37
CA ASP A 62 1.80 -18.68 -12.12
C ASP A 62 0.79 -18.22 -13.17
N GLY A 63 -0.16 -17.36 -12.81
CA GLY A 63 -1.10 -16.75 -13.75
C GLY A 63 -0.45 -15.82 -14.78
N MET A 64 0.65 -15.18 -14.43
CA MET A 64 1.32 -14.18 -15.27
C MET A 64 2.50 -14.71 -16.09
N ILE A 65 2.82 -15.99 -16.03
CA ILE A 65 4.02 -16.58 -16.67
C ILE A 65 4.13 -16.29 -18.17
N SER A 66 2.99 -16.21 -18.84
CA SER A 66 2.88 -15.88 -20.26
C SER A 66 3.08 -14.40 -20.59
N SER A 67 3.09 -13.53 -19.60
CA SER A 67 3.19 -12.07 -19.78
C SER A 67 4.60 -11.58 -20.13
N GLY A 68 5.55 -12.51 -20.37
CA GLY A 68 6.86 -12.22 -20.89
C GLY A 68 8.01 -12.61 -19.95
N ARG A 69 9.24 -12.35 -20.45
CA ARG A 69 10.49 -12.82 -19.81
C ARG A 69 10.69 -12.35 -18.36
N HIS A 70 10.15 -11.19 -17.97
CA HIS A 70 10.27 -10.67 -16.60
C HIS A 70 9.39 -11.46 -15.64
N ALA A 71 8.15 -11.76 -16.03
CA ALA A 71 7.24 -12.59 -15.26
C ALA A 71 7.80 -14.02 -15.13
N PHE A 72 8.29 -14.60 -16.21
CA PHE A 72 8.94 -15.92 -16.22
C PHE A 72 10.17 -15.96 -15.30
N ARG A 73 11.05 -14.96 -15.37
CA ARG A 73 12.21 -14.85 -14.47
C ARG A 73 11.76 -14.81 -13.01
N ASN A 74 10.78 -13.99 -12.66
CA ASN A 74 10.29 -13.85 -11.29
C ASN A 74 9.61 -15.14 -10.83
N TYR A 75 8.84 -15.79 -11.70
CA TYR A 75 8.28 -17.13 -11.49
C TYR A 75 9.35 -18.13 -11.03
N LEU A 76 10.49 -18.19 -11.72
CA LEU A 76 11.60 -19.06 -11.35
C LEU A 76 12.27 -18.62 -10.04
N LEU A 77 12.56 -17.33 -9.87
CA LEU A 77 13.25 -16.81 -8.69
C LEU A 77 12.47 -17.06 -7.41
N TYR A 78 11.14 -16.85 -7.42
CA TYR A 78 10.30 -17.07 -6.25
C TYR A 78 10.12 -18.54 -5.88
N ARG A 79 10.54 -19.48 -6.73
CA ARG A 79 10.53 -20.94 -6.45
C ARG A 79 11.84 -21.49 -5.90
N LEU A 80 12.94 -20.73 -5.93
CA LEU A 80 14.23 -21.16 -5.43
C LEU A 80 14.30 -21.02 -3.89
N PRO A 81 14.43 -22.14 -3.12
CA PRO A 81 14.25 -22.10 -1.66
C PRO A 81 15.20 -21.16 -0.90
N GLY A 82 16.45 -21.05 -1.32
CA GLY A 82 17.44 -20.17 -0.68
C GLY A 82 17.15 -18.68 -0.95
N ILE A 83 16.75 -18.36 -2.16
CA ILE A 83 16.42 -17.00 -2.60
C ILE A 83 15.19 -16.50 -1.85
N ASN A 84 14.16 -17.33 -1.68
CA ASN A 84 12.95 -16.97 -0.96
C ASN A 84 13.22 -16.47 0.46
N ARG A 85 14.05 -17.17 1.23
CA ARG A 85 14.41 -16.77 2.61
C ARG A 85 15.16 -15.44 2.64
N LEU A 86 16.09 -15.25 1.70
CA LEU A 86 16.84 -14.01 1.58
C LEU A 86 15.91 -12.83 1.21
N MET A 87 15.01 -13.05 0.26
CA MET A 87 14.04 -12.05 -0.17
C MET A 87 13.09 -11.68 0.98
N GLN A 88 12.54 -12.66 1.70
CA GLN A 88 11.71 -12.40 2.87
C GLN A 88 12.43 -11.54 3.90
N ARG A 89 13.62 -11.94 4.36
CA ARG A 89 14.39 -11.19 5.36
C ARG A 89 14.71 -9.76 4.93
N ARG A 90 14.91 -9.53 3.63
CA ARG A 90 15.22 -8.20 3.11
C ARG A 90 13.97 -7.36 2.86
N TRP A 91 12.83 -8.03 2.69
CA TRP A 91 11.57 -7.40 2.32
C TRP A 91 10.73 -7.02 3.53
N GLU A 92 10.61 -7.95 4.48
CA GLU A 92 9.69 -7.82 5.59
C GLU A 92 9.98 -6.58 6.44
N ARG A 93 8.96 -5.79 6.66
CA ARG A 93 8.96 -4.66 7.57
C ARG A 93 7.87 -4.87 8.62
N PRO A 94 8.18 -4.63 9.91
CA PRO A 94 7.17 -4.75 10.95
C PRO A 94 6.06 -3.72 10.73
N PRO A 95 4.80 -4.04 11.06
CA PRO A 95 3.64 -3.18 10.83
C PRO A 95 3.80 -1.76 11.36
N GLU A 96 4.47 -1.59 12.51
CA GLU A 96 4.71 -0.29 13.16
C GLU A 96 5.62 0.63 12.32
N SER A 97 6.45 0.07 11.46
CA SER A 97 7.34 0.83 10.58
C SER A 97 6.69 1.26 9.27
N VAL A 98 5.45 0.83 9.01
CA VAL A 98 4.73 1.14 7.77
C VAL A 98 3.86 2.38 7.92
N GLU A 99 3.25 2.57 9.09
CA GLU A 99 2.39 3.72 9.34
C GLU A 99 3.20 5.01 9.40
N GLY A 100 2.87 5.96 8.54
CA GLY A 100 3.58 7.24 8.43
C GLY A 100 4.95 7.19 7.73
N MET A 101 5.31 6.08 7.10
CA MET A 101 6.65 5.86 6.55
C MET A 101 7.13 6.90 5.53
N ASN A 102 6.22 7.59 4.86
CA ASN A 102 6.54 8.60 3.84
C ASN A 102 6.37 10.05 4.37
N LEU A 103 6.16 10.24 5.68
CA LEU A 103 6.02 11.58 6.27
C LEU A 103 7.29 12.44 6.13
N PRO A 104 8.52 11.89 6.26
CA PRO A 104 9.73 12.69 6.03
C PRO A 104 9.80 13.27 4.61
N GLU A 105 9.47 12.48 3.60
CA GLU A 105 9.46 12.89 2.20
C GLU A 105 8.32 13.87 1.92
N ALA A 106 7.13 13.63 2.46
CA ALA A 106 5.99 14.53 2.35
C ALA A 106 6.30 15.91 2.97
N ARG A 107 6.95 15.94 4.13
CA ARG A 107 7.40 17.18 4.78
C ARG A 107 8.40 17.94 3.92
N ALA A 108 9.35 17.24 3.29
CA ALA A 108 10.32 17.87 2.41
C ALA A 108 9.65 18.50 1.17
N VAL A 109 8.68 17.81 0.58
CA VAL A 109 7.87 18.36 -0.53
C VAL A 109 7.03 19.54 -0.04
N LYS A 110 6.32 19.39 1.09
CA LYS A 110 5.47 20.44 1.67
C LYS A 110 6.22 21.73 1.96
N ALA A 111 7.47 21.63 2.38
CA ALA A 111 8.33 22.80 2.61
C ALA A 111 8.75 23.50 1.30
N ALA A 112 8.54 22.89 0.15
CA ALA A 112 9.06 23.36 -1.14
C ALA A 112 7.99 23.85 -2.12
N VAL A 113 6.71 23.50 -1.87
CA VAL A 113 5.56 23.88 -2.71
C VAL A 113 4.50 24.62 -1.89
N SER A 114 3.64 25.41 -2.54
CA SER A 114 2.53 26.14 -1.91
C SER A 114 1.19 25.40 -2.02
N ILE A 115 1.09 24.48 -2.97
CA ILE A 115 -0.11 23.66 -3.19
C ILE A 115 -0.24 22.54 -2.16
N PRO A 116 -1.45 22.00 -1.95
CA PRO A 116 -1.67 20.92 -1.00
C PRO A 116 -0.82 19.68 -1.26
N VAL A 117 -0.30 19.09 -0.18
CA VAL A 117 0.48 17.85 -0.22
C VAL A 117 -0.27 16.75 0.51
N LEU A 118 -0.58 15.66 -0.19
CA LEU A 118 -1.19 14.45 0.34
C LEU A 118 -0.12 13.40 0.57
N CYS A 119 -0.19 12.69 1.70
CA CYS A 119 0.78 11.64 2.03
C CYS A 119 0.13 10.26 2.08
N THR A 120 0.68 9.29 1.37
CA THR A 120 0.40 7.86 1.54
C THR A 120 1.44 7.24 2.47
N GLY A 121 1.02 6.40 3.42
CA GLY A 121 1.98 5.77 4.33
C GLY A 121 1.35 4.81 5.33
N GLY A 122 0.37 3.98 4.91
CA GLY A 122 -0.20 2.95 5.78
C GLY A 122 -1.00 3.47 6.97
N PHE A 123 -1.55 4.66 6.89
CA PHE A 123 -2.31 5.29 7.99
C PHE A 123 -3.54 4.48 8.37
N GLN A 124 -3.69 4.20 9.66
CA GLN A 124 -4.84 3.51 10.26
C GLN A 124 -5.14 3.96 11.69
N THR A 125 -4.35 4.90 12.24
CA THR A 125 -4.48 5.44 13.58
C THR A 125 -4.83 6.93 13.49
N ALA A 126 -5.98 7.35 14.03
CA ALA A 126 -6.46 8.72 13.91
C ALA A 126 -5.53 9.76 14.56
N SER A 127 -4.91 9.42 15.70
CA SER A 127 -3.95 10.31 16.35
C SER A 127 -2.69 10.54 15.51
N VAL A 128 -2.20 9.53 14.80
CA VAL A 128 -1.07 9.64 13.86
C VAL A 128 -1.41 10.58 12.71
N VAL A 129 -2.61 10.42 12.12
CA VAL A 129 -3.08 11.30 11.04
C VAL A 129 -3.22 12.74 11.52
N ARG A 130 -3.88 12.97 12.68
CA ARG A 130 -4.02 14.32 13.26
C ARG A 130 -2.67 14.97 13.53
N GLN A 131 -1.72 14.20 14.07
CA GLN A 131 -0.37 14.70 14.34
C GLN A 131 0.36 15.08 13.05
N ALA A 132 0.29 14.24 12.01
CA ALA A 132 0.95 14.51 10.73
C ALA A 132 0.46 15.81 10.07
N ILE A 133 -0.82 16.12 10.21
CA ILE A 133 -1.42 17.37 9.73
C ILE A 133 -1.05 18.55 10.65
N ALA A 134 -1.16 18.37 11.95
CA ALA A 134 -0.90 19.43 12.94
C ALA A 134 0.56 19.90 12.94
N ASP A 135 1.52 19.01 12.71
CA ASP A 135 2.93 19.35 12.63
C ASP A 135 3.39 19.81 11.23
N GLY A 136 2.46 19.94 10.29
CA GLY A 136 2.72 20.44 8.94
C GLY A 136 3.49 19.44 8.05
N SER A 137 3.47 18.16 8.35
CA SER A 137 4.11 17.15 7.49
C SER A 137 3.38 16.95 6.18
N CYS A 138 2.05 17.12 6.16
CA CYS A 138 1.19 17.07 4.97
C CYS A 138 -0.13 17.80 5.25
N ASP A 139 -0.92 18.06 4.21
CA ASP A 139 -2.26 18.67 4.35
C ASP A 139 -3.36 17.62 4.49
N ALA A 140 -3.13 16.43 3.94
CA ALA A 140 -4.05 15.30 4.03
C ALA A 140 -3.30 13.98 3.91
N VAL A 141 -3.98 12.87 4.23
CA VAL A 141 -3.47 11.53 4.03
C VAL A 141 -4.32 10.73 3.06
N THR A 142 -3.70 9.78 2.38
CA THR A 142 -4.40 8.81 1.53
C THR A 142 -4.22 7.41 2.10
N ILE A 143 -5.31 6.62 2.07
CA ILE A 143 -5.40 5.33 2.75
C ILE A 143 -5.91 4.28 1.75
N ALA A 144 -5.16 3.20 1.58
CA ALA A 144 -5.56 2.08 0.72
C ALA A 144 -5.77 0.79 1.54
N ARG A 145 -4.72 0.05 1.85
CA ARG A 145 -4.81 -1.26 2.53
C ARG A 145 -5.58 -1.26 3.85
N PRO A 146 -5.44 -0.25 4.73
CA PRO A 146 -6.26 -0.18 5.95
C PRO A 146 -7.76 -0.05 5.67
N LEU A 147 -8.18 0.61 4.57
CA LEU A 147 -9.59 0.67 4.16
C LEU A 147 -10.07 -0.65 3.55
N VAL A 148 -9.20 -1.40 2.86
CA VAL A 148 -9.54 -2.77 2.42
C VAL A 148 -9.76 -3.69 3.63
N ALA A 149 -8.97 -3.48 4.68
CA ALA A 149 -9.08 -4.25 5.92
C ALA A 149 -10.28 -3.83 6.79
N ASN A 150 -10.62 -2.55 6.79
CA ASN A 150 -11.68 -1.94 7.59
C ASN A 150 -12.37 -0.85 6.75
N PRO A 151 -13.40 -1.21 5.95
CA PRO A 151 -14.10 -0.27 5.08
C PRO A 151 -14.76 0.89 5.85
N ASP A 152 -15.06 0.68 7.11
CA ASP A 152 -15.67 1.64 8.04
C ASP A 152 -14.64 2.46 8.85
N LEU A 153 -13.35 2.39 8.54
CA LEU A 153 -12.26 3.01 9.29
C LEU A 153 -12.53 4.47 9.67
N VAL A 154 -13.00 5.28 8.71
CA VAL A 154 -13.29 6.70 8.96
C VAL A 154 -14.47 6.88 9.92
N ARG A 155 -15.50 6.02 9.82
CA ARG A 155 -16.63 6.02 10.76
C ARG A 155 -16.21 5.65 12.17
N LEU A 156 -15.30 4.67 12.31
CA LEU A 156 -14.72 4.32 13.61
C LEU A 156 -13.96 5.51 14.22
N TRP A 157 -13.19 6.24 13.45
CA TRP A 157 -12.52 7.47 13.91
C TRP A 157 -13.51 8.55 14.32
N GLN A 158 -14.60 8.75 13.57
CA GLN A 158 -15.68 9.68 13.92
C GLN A 158 -16.41 9.27 15.21
N ALA A 159 -16.51 7.96 15.48
CA ALA A 159 -17.07 7.42 16.71
C ALA A 159 -16.10 7.48 17.92
N GLY A 160 -14.90 8.04 17.73
CA GLY A 160 -13.92 8.22 18.81
C GLY A 160 -12.92 7.08 18.98
N HIS A 161 -12.97 6.05 18.15
CA HIS A 161 -11.93 5.02 18.14
C HIS A 161 -10.66 5.57 17.49
N ASP A 162 -9.52 5.48 18.18
CA ASP A 162 -8.25 5.94 17.61
C ASP A 162 -7.72 4.95 16.54
N ARG A 163 -7.99 3.65 16.73
CA ARG A 163 -7.56 2.58 15.83
C ARG A 163 -8.67 1.54 15.69
N PRO A 164 -8.81 0.88 14.53
CA PRO A 164 -9.84 -0.16 14.37
C PRO A 164 -9.52 -1.38 15.25
N PRO A 165 -10.53 -2.10 15.74
CA PRO A 165 -10.34 -3.30 16.57
C PRO A 165 -9.50 -4.40 15.90
N ARG A 166 -9.67 -4.57 14.59
CA ARG A 166 -8.89 -5.50 13.75
C ARG A 166 -8.06 -4.71 12.74
N PRO A 167 -6.91 -4.13 13.13
CA PRO A 167 -6.11 -3.28 12.23
C PRO A 167 -5.52 -4.05 11.07
N CYS A 168 -5.16 -3.34 10.00
CA CYS A 168 -4.40 -3.90 8.89
C CYS A 168 -3.02 -4.35 9.37
N THR A 169 -2.64 -5.58 9.05
CA THR A 169 -1.36 -6.18 9.44
C THR A 169 -0.25 -5.94 8.40
N PHE A 170 -0.60 -5.28 7.28
CA PHE A 170 0.29 -5.10 6.13
C PHE A 170 0.87 -6.41 5.57
N SER A 171 0.08 -7.49 5.65
CA SER A 171 0.45 -8.80 5.07
C SER A 171 0.55 -8.78 3.54
N ASN A 172 0.05 -7.73 2.90
CA ASN A 172 0.02 -7.54 1.45
C ASN A 172 -0.81 -8.57 0.66
N LYS A 173 -1.44 -9.54 1.34
CA LYS A 173 -2.25 -10.58 0.68
C LYS A 173 -3.40 -10.01 -0.17
N CYS A 174 -3.99 -8.88 0.22
CA CYS A 174 -5.03 -8.22 -0.57
C CYS A 174 -4.54 -7.81 -1.97
N LEU A 175 -3.29 -7.35 -2.09
CA LEU A 175 -2.72 -6.91 -3.37
C LEU A 175 -2.35 -8.09 -4.27
N PHE A 176 -1.80 -9.16 -3.69
CA PHE A 176 -1.38 -10.30 -4.48
C PHE A 176 -2.53 -11.25 -4.86
N ASN A 177 -3.67 -11.19 -4.15
CA ASN A 177 -4.88 -11.91 -4.54
C ASN A 177 -5.74 -11.15 -5.56
N LEU A 178 -5.53 -9.85 -5.75
CA LEU A 178 -6.38 -8.97 -6.57
C LEU A 178 -6.55 -9.44 -8.04
N LEU A 179 -5.59 -10.17 -8.59
CA LEU A 179 -5.64 -10.64 -9.97
C LEU A 179 -6.56 -11.84 -10.17
N GLU A 180 -6.78 -12.65 -9.12
CA GLU A 180 -7.49 -13.92 -9.22
C GLU A 180 -8.73 -14.01 -8.31
N ALA A 181 -8.89 -13.02 -7.42
CA ALA A 181 -9.93 -13.01 -6.41
C ALA A 181 -10.48 -11.60 -6.18
N PRO A 182 -11.69 -11.46 -5.62
CA PRO A 182 -12.27 -10.16 -5.25
C PRO A 182 -11.36 -9.34 -4.35
N LEU A 183 -11.41 -8.01 -4.47
CA LEU A 183 -10.68 -7.12 -3.56
C LEU A 183 -11.19 -7.30 -2.13
N GLY A 184 -10.29 -7.71 -1.23
CA GLY A 184 -10.62 -7.93 0.17
C GLY A 184 -9.38 -8.19 1.02
N CYS A 185 -9.57 -8.31 2.33
CA CYS A 185 -8.49 -8.64 3.25
C CYS A 185 -8.35 -10.15 3.41
N TYR A 186 -7.33 -10.73 2.80
CA TYR A 186 -7.04 -12.16 2.83
C TYR A 186 -6.08 -12.58 3.96
N ASP A 187 -5.89 -11.76 4.99
CA ASP A 187 -5.09 -12.13 6.15
C ASP A 187 -5.94 -12.90 7.17
N GLU A 188 -5.83 -14.22 7.14
CA GLU A 188 -6.56 -15.14 8.02
C GLU A 188 -6.35 -14.86 9.52
N ARG A 189 -5.24 -14.21 9.91
CA ARG A 189 -4.97 -13.82 11.31
C ARG A 189 -5.96 -12.80 11.87
N ARG A 190 -6.75 -12.16 11.03
CA ARG A 190 -7.74 -11.15 11.40
C ARG A 190 -9.15 -11.72 11.61
N TYR A 191 -9.35 -13.00 11.40
CA TYR A 191 -10.65 -13.69 11.41
C TYR A 191 -10.57 -14.93 12.26
N ASP A 192 -11.72 -15.35 12.80
CA ASP A 192 -11.82 -16.57 13.59
C ASP A 192 -11.78 -17.83 12.70
N SER A 193 -12.19 -17.69 11.43
CA SER A 193 -12.11 -18.78 10.46
C SER A 193 -11.94 -18.26 9.02
N ARG A 194 -11.49 -19.15 8.12
CA ARG A 194 -11.43 -18.87 6.68
C ARG A 194 -12.81 -18.63 6.09
N GLU A 195 -13.82 -19.32 6.57
CA GLU A 195 -15.21 -19.18 6.13
C GLU A 195 -15.74 -17.80 6.47
N GLU A 196 -15.45 -17.28 7.66
CA GLU A 196 -15.80 -15.92 8.07
C GLU A 196 -15.11 -14.90 7.16
N MET A 197 -13.82 -15.04 6.95
CA MET A 197 -13.05 -14.17 6.05
C MET A 197 -13.67 -14.10 4.65
N LEU A 198 -13.94 -15.25 4.05
CA LEU A 198 -14.54 -15.30 2.71
C LEU A 198 -15.95 -14.68 2.70
N ARG A 199 -16.76 -14.94 3.72
CA ARG A 199 -18.09 -14.34 3.86
C ARG A 199 -18.03 -12.82 3.91
N GLU A 200 -17.12 -12.24 4.72
CA GLU A 200 -16.95 -10.78 4.79
C GLU A 200 -16.48 -10.20 3.44
N ILE A 201 -15.54 -10.86 2.76
CA ILE A 201 -15.05 -10.41 1.46
C ILE A 201 -16.17 -10.43 0.41
N TYR A 202 -16.92 -11.52 0.32
CA TYR A 202 -17.96 -11.68 -0.69
C TYR A 202 -19.23 -10.85 -0.39
N ALA A 203 -19.50 -10.54 0.86
CA ALA A 203 -20.64 -9.69 1.23
C ALA A 203 -20.59 -8.29 0.62
N VAL A 204 -19.38 -7.76 0.34
CA VAL A 204 -19.21 -6.47 -0.33
C VAL A 204 -19.62 -6.51 -1.80
N TYR A 205 -19.61 -7.71 -2.40
CA TYR A 205 -19.98 -7.93 -3.81
C TYR A 205 -21.40 -8.47 -3.97
N ASP A 206 -22.15 -8.66 -2.87
CA ASP A 206 -23.56 -9.00 -2.93
C ASP A 206 -24.31 -7.75 -3.44
N PRO A 207 -24.76 -7.70 -4.71
CA PRO A 207 -25.38 -6.50 -5.24
C PRO A 207 -26.66 -6.24 -4.44
N PRO A 208 -26.94 -4.98 -4.06
CA PRO A 208 -28.21 -4.66 -3.46
C PRO A 208 -29.33 -5.12 -4.40
N ALA A 209 -30.43 -5.63 -3.85
CA ALA A 209 -31.58 -6.05 -4.63
C ALA A 209 -31.94 -4.95 -5.64
N PHE A 210 -32.06 -5.33 -6.91
CA PHE A 210 -32.39 -4.38 -7.96
C PHE A 210 -33.77 -3.79 -7.66
N VAL A 211 -33.78 -2.52 -7.25
CA VAL A 211 -35.00 -1.77 -7.08
C VAL A 211 -35.32 -1.16 -8.45
N GLU A 212 -36.32 -1.71 -9.15
CA GLU A 212 -36.87 -1.03 -10.32
C GLU A 212 -37.26 0.39 -9.89
N SER A 213 -36.57 1.39 -10.43
CA SER A 213 -37.02 2.77 -10.26
C SER A 213 -38.40 2.88 -10.88
N ALA A 214 -39.41 3.14 -10.05
CA ALA A 214 -40.74 3.48 -10.54
C ALA A 214 -40.58 4.64 -11.53
N ARG A 215 -40.89 4.39 -12.81
CA ARG A 215 -40.95 5.42 -13.85
C ARG A 215 -42.18 6.28 -13.65
#